data_ef58198d7a28b3280dc021bdb0e5cd7a
#
_entry.id   ef58198d7a28b3280dc021bdb0e5cd7a
#
_cell.length_a   1.000
_cell.length_b   1.000
_cell.length_c   1.000
_cell.angle_alpha   90.00
_cell.angle_beta   90.00
_cell.angle_gamma   90.00
#
_symmetry.space_group_name_H-M   'P 1'
#
loop_
_entity.id
_entity.type
_entity.pdbx_description
1 polymer ?
#
loop_
_entity_poly.entity_id
_entity_poly.type
_entity_poly.pdbx_seq_one_letter_code
_entity_poly.pdbx_strand_id
1 'polypeptide(L)'
;MSEKQPKRVSDVAPSFQPLEGQKVTVREMVDKEFVITRIVKLTKEDGDYIGVQVENGDWQGFFFSSHTVIIRKLEVCIDALPLLAKITLVEPGEGRNSYFNIE
;
A
#
# COMPACT_ATOMS: atom_id res chain seq x y z
N MET A 1 3.79 -26.83 31.42
CA MET A 1 2.97 -26.52 30.82
C MET A 1 3.13 -26.09 29.46
N SER A 2 2.59 -26.73 28.74
CA SER A 2 2.72 -26.55 27.34
C SER A 2 2.09 -25.27 26.87
N GLU A 3 1.38 -24.67 27.76
CA GLU A 3 0.75 -23.43 27.35
C GLU A 3 1.77 -22.38 27.01
N LYS A 4 3.00 -22.60 27.28
CA LYS A 4 4.03 -21.64 26.92
C LYS A 4 4.63 -21.88 25.55
N GLN A 5 4.03 -22.72 24.75
CA GLN A 5 4.52 -22.93 23.39
C GLN A 5 4.45 -21.64 22.58
N PRO A 6 5.43 -21.36 21.75
CA PRO A 6 5.38 -20.19 20.90
C PRO A 6 4.18 -20.27 19.97
N LYS A 7 3.50 -19.16 19.82
CA LYS A 7 2.39 -19.09 18.88
C LYS A 7 2.92 -18.89 17.46
N ARG A 8 2.16 -19.35 16.52
CA ARG A 8 2.50 -19.12 15.12
C ARG A 8 2.13 -17.68 14.76
N VAL A 9 2.82 -17.13 13.79
CA VAL A 9 2.51 -15.80 13.30
C VAL A 9 1.04 -15.71 12.86
N SER A 10 0.53 -16.75 12.23
CA SER A 10 -0.85 -16.80 11.80
C SER A 10 -1.85 -16.76 12.95
N ASP A 11 -1.46 -17.24 14.14
CA ASP A 11 -2.34 -17.20 15.32
C ASP A 11 -2.35 -15.84 15.98
N VAL A 12 -1.26 -15.10 15.86
CA VAL A 12 -1.13 -13.78 16.48
C VAL A 12 -1.69 -12.70 15.56
N ALA A 13 -1.57 -12.89 14.25
CA ALA A 13 -2.07 -11.94 13.26
C ALA A 13 -3.04 -12.61 12.29
N PRO A 14 -4.13 -13.19 12.79
CA PRO A 14 -5.03 -13.95 11.92
C PRO A 14 -5.74 -13.12 10.88
N SER A 15 -5.86 -11.83 11.10
CA SER A 15 -6.50 -10.95 10.14
C SER A 15 -5.59 -10.49 9.02
N PHE A 16 -4.29 -10.74 9.16
CA PHE A 16 -3.35 -10.35 8.12
C PHE A 16 -3.34 -11.40 7.02
N GLN A 17 -3.77 -11.00 5.83
CA GLN A 17 -3.74 -11.87 4.67
C GLN A 17 -2.77 -11.27 3.66
N PRO A 18 -1.98 -12.09 2.99
CA PRO A 18 -1.07 -11.59 1.96
C PRO A 18 -1.84 -10.85 0.88
N LEU A 19 -1.23 -9.83 0.34
CA LEU A 19 -1.77 -9.15 -0.82
C LEU A 19 -1.63 -10.05 -2.03
N GLU A 20 -2.60 -9.99 -2.93
CA GLU A 20 -2.68 -10.89 -4.06
C GLU A 20 -2.30 -10.21 -5.36
N GLY A 21 -1.81 -11.02 -6.30
CA GLY A 21 -1.46 -10.56 -7.62
C GLY A 21 0.02 -10.34 -7.80
N GLN A 22 0.37 -9.57 -8.81
CA GLN A 22 1.76 -9.30 -9.14
C GLN A 22 2.32 -8.18 -8.27
N LYS A 23 3.50 -8.38 -7.69
CA LYS A 23 4.16 -7.34 -6.94
C LYS A 23 4.74 -6.31 -7.91
N VAL A 24 4.39 -5.04 -7.69
CA VAL A 24 4.89 -3.93 -8.50
C VAL A 24 5.43 -2.84 -7.59
N THR A 25 6.07 -1.84 -8.16
CA THR A 25 6.57 -0.70 -7.41
C THR A 25 5.67 0.51 -7.66
N VAL A 26 5.76 1.48 -6.77
CA VAL A 26 5.04 2.75 -6.95
C VAL A 26 5.44 3.40 -8.28
N ARG A 27 6.72 3.36 -8.61
CA ARG A 27 7.22 3.95 -9.85
C ARG A 27 6.63 3.30 -11.10
N GLU A 28 6.46 1.98 -11.07
CA GLU A 28 5.84 1.26 -12.18
C GLU A 28 4.38 1.65 -12.39
N MET A 29 3.73 2.12 -11.34
CA MET A 29 2.31 2.47 -11.38
C MET A 29 2.05 3.94 -11.74
N VAL A 30 3.10 4.75 -11.91
CA VAL A 30 2.96 6.15 -12.27
C VAL A 30 2.21 6.29 -13.60
N ASP A 31 1.24 7.20 -13.62
CA ASP A 31 0.39 7.52 -14.77
C ASP A 31 -0.53 6.39 -15.23
N LYS A 32 -0.68 5.35 -14.43
CA LYS A 32 -1.63 4.28 -14.71
C LYS A 32 -2.83 4.41 -13.79
N GLU A 33 -4.01 4.25 -14.33
CA GLU A 33 -5.21 4.20 -13.52
C GLU A 33 -5.44 2.78 -13.01
N PHE A 34 -5.91 2.66 -11.78
CA PHE A 34 -6.21 1.36 -11.18
C PHE A 34 -7.25 1.53 -10.10
N VAL A 35 -7.84 0.41 -9.70
CA VAL A 35 -8.81 0.39 -8.61
C VAL A 35 -8.12 -0.17 -7.37
N ILE A 36 -8.17 0.56 -6.27
CA ILE A 36 -7.66 0.09 -5.00
C ILE A 36 -8.75 -0.74 -4.34
N THR A 37 -8.44 -2.00 -4.04
CA THR A 37 -9.40 -2.91 -3.44
C THR A 37 -9.09 -3.22 -1.98
N ARG A 38 -7.85 -3.01 -1.56
CA ARG A 38 -7.46 -3.30 -0.19
C ARG A 38 -6.27 -2.44 0.21
N ILE A 39 -6.29 -1.97 1.44
CA ILE A 39 -5.19 -1.19 2.03
C ILE A 39 -4.84 -1.82 3.37
N VAL A 40 -3.56 -2.08 3.58
CA VAL A 40 -3.05 -2.64 4.84
C VAL A 40 -1.98 -1.70 5.38
N LYS A 41 -2.18 -1.22 6.60
CA LYS A 41 -1.20 -0.37 7.25
C LYS A 41 -0.23 -1.25 8.02
N LEU A 42 1.05 -1.05 7.81
CA LEU A 42 2.10 -1.87 8.40
C LEU A 42 3.10 -0.97 9.12
N THR A 43 3.70 -1.50 10.16
CA THR A 43 4.69 -0.76 10.95
C THR A 43 5.97 -1.58 11.04
N LYS A 44 7.10 -0.93 10.88
CA LYS A 44 8.40 -1.55 11.08
C LYS A 44 9.28 -0.57 11.85
N GLU A 45 10.49 -1.01 12.23
CA GLU A 45 11.38 -0.20 13.05
C GLU A 45 11.69 1.16 12.45
N ASP A 46 11.81 1.24 11.13
CA ASP A 46 12.14 2.48 10.45
C ASP A 46 10.94 3.39 10.22
N GLY A 47 9.76 2.96 10.59
CA GLY A 47 8.55 3.76 10.41
C GLY A 47 7.42 2.99 9.76
N ASP A 48 6.37 3.69 9.45
CA ASP A 48 5.18 3.09 8.87
C ASP A 48 5.29 2.94 7.37
N TYR A 49 4.64 1.94 6.84
CA TYR A 49 4.45 1.78 5.41
C TYR A 49 3.08 1.16 5.16
N ILE A 50 2.68 1.17 3.91
CA ILE A 50 1.34 0.74 3.54
C ILE A 50 1.42 -0.25 2.39
N GLY A 51 0.59 -1.28 2.46
CA GLY A 51 0.42 -2.23 1.37
C GLY A 51 -0.89 -1.95 0.67
N VAL A 52 -0.87 -1.91 -0.64
CA VAL A 52 -2.05 -1.54 -1.44
C VAL A 52 -2.28 -2.60 -2.50
N GLN A 53 -3.47 -3.19 -2.49
CA GLN A 53 -3.87 -4.14 -3.51
C GLN A 53 -4.70 -3.42 -4.55
N VAL A 54 -4.37 -3.63 -5.80
CA VAL A 54 -4.94 -2.89 -6.92
C VAL A 54 -5.32 -3.84 -8.05
N GLU A 55 -6.23 -3.38 -8.89
CA GLU A 55 -6.61 -4.14 -10.07
C GLU A 55 -6.93 -3.21 -11.22
N ASN A 56 -6.80 -3.71 -12.44
CA ASN A 56 -7.16 -2.98 -13.64
C ASN A 56 -7.57 -4.02 -14.67
N GLY A 57 -8.88 -4.13 -14.91
CA GLY A 57 -9.41 -5.16 -15.79
C GLY A 57 -9.08 -6.55 -15.26
N ASP A 58 -8.38 -7.34 -16.07
CA ASP A 58 -8.00 -8.70 -15.68
C ASP A 58 -6.68 -8.74 -14.89
N TRP A 59 -6.01 -7.62 -14.76
CA TRP A 59 -4.75 -7.54 -14.04
C TRP A 59 -4.97 -7.23 -12.57
N GLN A 60 -4.24 -7.93 -11.71
CA GLN A 60 -4.27 -7.70 -10.28
C GLN A 60 -2.83 -7.63 -9.76
N GLY A 61 -2.58 -6.70 -8.88
CA GLY A 61 -1.25 -6.52 -8.32
C GLY A 61 -1.28 -5.84 -6.97
N PHE A 62 -0.11 -5.63 -6.43
CA PHE A 62 0.02 -4.92 -5.17
C PHE A 62 1.37 -4.21 -5.09
N PHE A 63 1.42 -3.16 -4.27
CA PHE A 63 2.67 -2.46 -4.01
C PHE A 63 2.74 -2.04 -2.55
N PHE A 64 3.95 -1.77 -2.10
CA PHE A 64 4.19 -1.20 -0.77
C PHE A 64 4.75 0.20 -0.94
N SER A 65 4.41 1.09 -0.03
CA SER A 65 4.91 2.46 -0.07
C SER A 65 5.18 2.97 1.33
N SER A 66 6.29 3.66 1.48
CA SER A 66 6.61 4.41 2.69
C SER A 66 6.54 5.92 2.43
N HIS A 67 6.06 6.33 1.27
CA HIS A 67 5.93 7.75 0.92
C HIS A 67 4.82 8.41 1.74
N THR A 68 5.18 9.45 2.46
CA THR A 68 4.28 10.11 3.42
C THR A 68 2.99 10.60 2.77
N VAL A 69 3.09 11.19 1.59
CA VAL A 69 1.91 11.73 0.90
C VAL A 69 0.91 10.62 0.58
N ILE A 70 1.42 9.50 0.06
CA ILE A 70 0.58 8.35 -0.28
C ILE A 70 -0.07 7.77 0.97
N ILE A 71 0.73 7.55 2.02
CA ILE A 71 0.22 6.99 3.27
C ILE A 71 -0.89 7.85 3.84
N ARG A 72 -0.67 9.16 3.94
CA ARG A 72 -1.67 10.07 4.52
C ARG A 72 -2.97 10.09 3.75
N LYS A 73 -2.88 10.11 2.42
CA LYS A 73 -4.09 10.11 1.59
C LYS A 73 -4.86 8.81 1.71
N LEU A 74 -4.15 7.69 1.71
CA LEU A 74 -4.81 6.38 1.76
C LEU A 74 -5.36 6.05 3.14
N GLU A 75 -4.75 6.55 4.20
CA GLU A 75 -5.28 6.35 5.56
C GLU A 75 -6.72 6.84 5.70
N VAL A 76 -7.06 7.94 5.06
CA VAL A 76 -8.43 8.49 5.14
C VAL A 76 -9.38 7.83 4.17
N CYS A 77 -8.88 6.97 3.28
CA CYS A 77 -9.69 6.31 2.26
C CYS A 77 -10.02 4.87 2.57
N ILE A 78 -9.48 4.32 3.66
CA ILE A 78 -9.64 2.88 3.96
C ILE A 78 -11.10 2.45 4.00
N ASP A 79 -11.96 3.29 4.54
CA ASP A 79 -13.38 2.95 4.68
C ASP A 79 -14.19 3.22 3.41
N ALA A 80 -13.56 3.76 2.39
CA ALA A 80 -14.25 4.13 1.15
C ALA A 80 -13.91 3.22 -0.04
N LEU A 81 -13.21 2.12 0.21
CA LEU A 81 -12.82 1.19 -0.86
C LEU A 81 -14.04 0.47 -1.44
N PRO A 82 -14.01 0.09 -2.73
CA PRO A 82 -12.89 0.30 -3.68
C PRO A 82 -12.89 1.71 -4.26
N LEU A 83 -11.69 2.17 -4.64
CA LEU A 83 -11.51 3.51 -5.16
C LEU A 83 -10.67 3.51 -6.42
N LEU A 84 -11.07 4.31 -7.39
CA LEU A 84 -10.24 4.54 -8.58
C LEU A 84 -9.11 5.50 -8.22
N ALA A 85 -7.92 5.17 -8.63
CA ALA A 85 -6.73 5.94 -8.27
C ALA A 85 -5.72 6.00 -9.40
N LYS A 86 -4.80 6.95 -9.28
CA LYS A 86 -3.70 7.12 -10.20
C LYS A 86 -2.52 7.69 -9.43
N ILE A 87 -1.34 7.15 -9.65
CA ILE A 87 -0.13 7.69 -9.04
C ILE A 87 0.52 8.66 -10.02
N THR A 88 0.94 9.81 -9.51
CA THR A 88 1.64 10.80 -10.33
C THR A 88 2.95 11.17 -9.66
N LEU A 89 3.94 11.51 -10.47
CA LEU A 89 5.21 12.03 -9.97
C LEU A 89 5.13 13.55 -10.04
N VAL A 90 5.24 14.18 -8.88
CA VAL A 90 5.19 15.64 -8.79
C VAL A 90 6.61 16.18 -8.72
N GLU A 91 6.94 17.08 -9.65
CA GLU A 91 8.23 17.71 -9.74
C GLU A 91 8.07 19.21 -9.49
N PRO A 92 8.20 19.65 -8.23
CA PRO A 92 7.92 21.05 -7.89
C PRO A 92 8.95 22.05 -8.42
N GLY A 93 10.10 21.57 -8.89
CA GLY A 93 11.14 22.46 -9.46
C GLY A 93 11.94 23.22 -8.41
N GLU A 94 12.87 24.04 -8.90
CA GLU A 94 13.64 24.97 -8.04
C GLU A 94 14.22 24.38 -6.76
N GLY A 95 14.97 23.30 -6.86
CA GLY A 95 15.67 22.72 -5.72
C GLY A 95 14.82 21.91 -4.78
N ARG A 96 13.54 21.75 -5.07
CA ARG A 96 12.67 20.89 -4.27
C ARG A 96 12.73 19.47 -4.80
N ASN A 97 12.60 18.52 -3.89
CA ASN A 97 12.59 17.11 -4.27
C ASN A 97 11.27 16.72 -4.91
N SER A 98 11.33 15.87 -5.92
CA SER A 98 10.12 15.29 -6.46
C SER A 98 9.53 14.27 -5.50
N TYR A 99 8.24 14.03 -5.60
CA TYR A 99 7.57 13.07 -4.75
C TYR A 99 6.42 12.41 -5.49
N PHE A 100 6.01 11.24 -5.00
CA PHE A 100 4.85 10.56 -5.56
C PHE A 100 3.59 11.02 -4.87
N ASN A 101 2.56 11.27 -5.66
CA ASN A 101 1.23 11.63 -5.20
C ASN A 101 0.25 10.58 -5.69
N ILE A 102 -0.89 10.45 -5.02
CA ILE A 102 -1.95 9.57 -5.46
C ILE A 102 -3.24 10.38 -5.55
N GLU A 103 -3.98 10.17 -6.62
CA GLU A 103 -5.22 10.90 -6.89
C GLU A 103 -6.41 9.98 -6.96
#